data_253048888a1af7fd25327bcd24515cd2
#
_entry.id   253048888a1af7fd25327bcd24515cd2
#
_cell.length_a   1.000
_cell.length_b   1.000
_cell.length_c   1.000
_cell.angle_alpha   90.00
_cell.angle_beta   90.00
_cell.angle_gamma   90.00
#
_symmetry.space_group_name_H-M   'P 1'
#
loop_
_entity.id
_entity.type
_entity.pdbx_description
1 polymer ?
#
loop_
_entity_poly.entity_id
_entity_poly.type
_entity_poly.pdbx_seq_one_letter_code
_entity_poly.pdbx_strand_id
1 'polypeptide(L)'
;MALLEAFTPDPNPLGKQWLSALVALLPILSMLITLGALRWKAHWAGLFSWLVALVVAITAFRMPFGTAFSSSVEGFLYGLFPIVWILLSAIWMYQVTVISGRFDDLRRTFFLISDDPRVLGILIAFCFGGLLEALAGFGAPVAIAAAMLVAIGFGKLRAAVTALVANTVPVAFGAVGLPVLM
;
A
#
# COMPACT_ATOMS: atom_id res chain seq x y z
N MET A 1 -2.84 -37.11 -16.96
CA MET A 1 -3.15 -35.86 -16.23
C MET A 1 -1.94 -35.56 -15.41
N ALA A 2 -0.93 -34.86 -16.03
CA ALA A 2 0.27 -34.43 -15.34
C ALA A 2 -0.17 -33.42 -14.30
N LEU A 3 -0.03 -33.78 -13.02
CA LEU A 3 -0.09 -32.83 -11.93
C LEU A 3 0.92 -31.74 -12.29
N LEU A 4 0.45 -30.50 -12.42
CA LEU A 4 1.30 -29.32 -12.53
C LEU A 4 2.28 -29.41 -11.36
N GLU A 5 3.52 -29.82 -11.64
CA GLU A 5 4.58 -29.72 -10.65
C GLU A 5 4.61 -28.24 -10.24
N ALA A 6 4.22 -27.99 -8.99
CA ALA A 6 4.24 -26.64 -8.44
C ALA A 6 5.67 -26.15 -8.56
N PHE A 7 5.88 -25.09 -9.37
CA PHE A 7 7.18 -24.49 -9.53
C PHE A 7 7.67 -24.00 -8.14
N THR A 8 8.69 -24.66 -7.62
CA THR A 8 9.37 -24.24 -6.39
C THR A 8 10.58 -23.40 -6.80
N PRO A 9 10.55 -22.07 -6.57
CA PRO A 9 11.69 -21.23 -6.91
C PRO A 9 12.91 -21.62 -6.08
N ASP A 10 14.06 -21.79 -6.75
CA ASP A 10 15.33 -21.90 -6.03
C ASP A 10 15.64 -20.56 -5.35
N PRO A 11 15.80 -20.50 -4.02
CA PRO A 11 16.14 -19.27 -3.32
C PRO A 11 17.54 -18.74 -3.68
N ASN A 12 18.38 -19.55 -4.33
CA ASN A 12 19.74 -19.18 -4.69
C ASN A 12 20.11 -19.50 -6.16
N PRO A 13 19.34 -19.03 -7.15
CA PRO A 13 19.51 -19.38 -8.57
C PRO A 13 20.87 -18.96 -9.15
N LEU A 14 21.56 -17.99 -8.54
CA LEU A 14 22.84 -17.46 -8.98
C LEU A 14 24.05 -18.03 -8.19
N GLY A 15 23.83 -19.04 -7.34
CA GLY A 15 24.86 -19.67 -6.53
C GLY A 15 25.42 -18.84 -5.38
N LYS A 16 25.00 -17.55 -5.27
CA LYS A 16 25.34 -16.66 -4.15
C LYS A 16 24.07 -15.94 -3.66
N GLN A 17 23.70 -16.19 -2.42
CA GLN A 17 22.47 -15.68 -1.84
C GLN A 17 22.32 -14.15 -1.93
N TRP A 18 23.39 -13.39 -1.68
CA TRP A 18 23.36 -11.94 -1.77
C TRP A 18 23.14 -11.42 -3.21
N LEU A 19 23.68 -12.11 -4.25
CA LEU A 19 23.43 -11.76 -5.64
C LEU A 19 21.98 -12.04 -6.04
N SER A 20 21.46 -13.19 -5.62
CA SER A 20 20.05 -13.55 -5.85
C SER A 20 19.10 -12.56 -5.20
N ALA A 21 19.42 -12.10 -3.96
CA ALA A 21 18.67 -11.07 -3.27
C ALA A 21 18.71 -9.71 -3.99
N LEU A 22 19.90 -9.29 -4.48
CA LEU A 22 20.02 -8.04 -5.25
C LEU A 22 19.21 -8.07 -6.54
N VAL A 23 19.22 -9.20 -7.25
CA VAL A 23 18.43 -9.36 -8.49
C VAL A 23 16.94 -9.37 -8.16
N ALA A 24 16.52 -10.01 -7.06
CA ALA A 24 15.13 -9.98 -6.60
C ALA A 24 14.63 -8.58 -6.20
N LEU A 25 15.54 -7.67 -5.81
CA LEU A 25 15.21 -6.28 -5.48
C LEU A 25 15.03 -5.38 -6.72
N LEU A 26 15.48 -5.78 -7.90
CA LEU A 26 15.42 -4.96 -9.12
C LEU A 26 14.01 -4.43 -9.43
N PRO A 27 12.92 -5.20 -9.34
CA PRO A 27 11.57 -4.67 -9.57
C PRO A 27 11.20 -3.55 -8.61
N ILE A 28 11.53 -3.70 -7.32
CA ILE A 28 11.24 -2.68 -6.29
C ILE A 28 12.09 -1.43 -6.54
N LEU A 29 13.38 -1.60 -6.82
CA LEU A 29 14.27 -0.48 -7.14
C LEU A 29 13.83 0.24 -8.41
N SER A 30 13.39 -0.49 -9.44
CA SER A 30 12.87 0.11 -10.68
C SER A 30 11.65 0.98 -10.41
N MET A 31 10.74 0.54 -9.53
CA MET A 31 9.57 1.32 -9.12
C MET A 31 9.97 2.57 -8.34
N LEU A 32 10.88 2.45 -7.38
CA LEU A 32 11.36 3.59 -6.59
C LEU A 32 12.09 4.63 -7.48
N ILE A 33 12.91 4.18 -8.42
CA ILE A 33 13.64 5.06 -9.34
C ILE A 33 12.66 5.76 -10.29
N THR A 34 11.74 5.04 -10.90
CA THR A 34 10.78 5.61 -11.85
C THR A 34 9.81 6.59 -11.19
N LEU A 35 9.34 6.30 -9.98
CA LEU A 35 8.47 7.21 -9.23
C LEU A 35 9.25 8.38 -8.59
N GLY A 36 10.37 8.08 -7.92
CA GLY A 36 11.10 9.06 -7.12
C GLY A 36 12.03 9.95 -7.96
N ALA A 37 12.90 9.36 -8.78
CA ALA A 37 13.91 10.08 -9.57
C ALA A 37 13.33 10.57 -10.91
N LEU A 38 12.67 9.69 -11.67
CA LEU A 38 12.15 10.01 -13.00
C LEU A 38 10.76 10.67 -12.95
N ARG A 39 10.08 10.66 -11.80
CA ARG A 39 8.76 11.25 -11.58
C ARG A 39 7.72 10.83 -12.63
N TRP A 40 7.77 9.57 -13.03
CA TRP A 40 6.78 9.01 -13.94
C TRP A 40 5.41 8.96 -13.28
N LYS A 41 4.36 8.93 -14.09
CA LYS A 41 3.01 8.65 -13.59
C LYS A 41 2.96 7.24 -13.01
N ALA A 42 2.30 7.07 -11.87
CA ALA A 42 2.30 5.83 -11.09
C ALA A 42 1.95 4.57 -11.92
N HIS A 43 0.99 4.67 -12.84
CA HIS A 43 0.59 3.55 -13.68
C HIS A 43 1.69 3.09 -14.66
N TRP A 44 2.49 4.02 -15.21
CA TRP A 44 3.62 3.68 -16.08
C TRP A 44 4.78 3.08 -15.28
N ALA A 45 5.04 3.64 -14.09
CA ALA A 45 6.06 3.09 -13.19
C ALA A 45 5.69 1.67 -12.73
N GLY A 46 4.42 1.44 -12.39
CA GLY A 46 3.92 0.12 -12.02
C GLY A 46 4.03 -0.89 -13.17
N LEU A 47 3.62 -0.51 -14.39
CA LEU A 47 3.73 -1.37 -15.57
C LEU A 47 5.19 -1.73 -15.88
N PHE A 48 6.09 -0.75 -15.80
CA PHE A 48 7.52 -0.97 -16.02
C PHE A 48 8.12 -1.91 -14.96
N SER A 49 7.80 -1.67 -13.68
CA SER A 49 8.26 -2.53 -12.59
C SER A 49 7.73 -3.97 -12.72
N TRP A 50 6.48 -4.14 -13.14
CA TRP A 50 5.92 -5.46 -13.44
C TRP A 50 6.66 -6.17 -14.58
N LEU A 51 7.00 -5.46 -15.67
CA LEU A 51 7.81 -6.02 -16.76
C LEU A 51 9.19 -6.44 -16.28
N VAL A 52 9.86 -5.62 -15.46
CA VAL A 52 11.14 -5.96 -14.82
C VAL A 52 11.00 -7.21 -13.97
N ALA A 53 9.93 -7.34 -13.17
CA ALA A 53 9.66 -8.52 -12.36
C ALA A 53 9.50 -9.78 -13.21
N LEU A 54 8.76 -9.71 -14.31
CA LEU A 54 8.61 -10.81 -15.27
C LEU A 54 9.94 -11.25 -15.87
N VAL A 55 10.74 -10.30 -16.35
CA VAL A 55 12.05 -10.59 -16.91
C VAL A 55 12.96 -11.25 -15.87
N VAL A 56 13.01 -10.72 -14.65
CA VAL A 56 13.80 -11.30 -13.55
C VAL A 56 13.32 -12.71 -13.20
N ALA A 57 12.02 -12.94 -13.10
CA ALA A 57 11.46 -14.24 -12.79
C ALA A 57 11.83 -15.31 -13.84
N ILE A 58 11.74 -14.95 -15.11
CA ILE A 58 12.01 -15.89 -16.21
C ILE A 58 13.53 -16.11 -16.38
N THR A 59 14.34 -15.06 -16.33
CA THR A 59 15.78 -15.16 -16.66
C THR A 59 16.62 -15.59 -15.47
N ALA A 60 16.46 -14.96 -14.31
CA ALA A 60 17.27 -15.24 -13.12
C ALA A 60 16.73 -16.44 -12.34
N PHE A 61 15.42 -16.51 -12.12
CA PHE A 61 14.80 -17.59 -11.34
C PHE A 61 14.31 -18.75 -12.20
N ARG A 62 14.54 -18.73 -13.52
CA ARG A 62 14.22 -19.80 -14.48
C ARG A 62 12.76 -20.25 -14.41
N MET A 63 11.86 -19.31 -14.09
CA MET A 63 10.43 -19.60 -14.04
C MET A 63 9.89 -19.89 -15.44
N PRO A 64 9.12 -20.97 -15.65
CA PRO A 64 8.49 -21.23 -16.94
C PRO A 64 7.57 -20.08 -17.35
N PHE A 65 7.61 -19.68 -18.62
CA PHE A 65 6.81 -18.56 -19.12
C PHE A 65 5.31 -18.71 -18.81
N GLY A 66 4.76 -19.92 -18.97
CA GLY A 66 3.35 -20.21 -18.67
C GLY A 66 3.00 -19.92 -17.21
N THR A 67 3.88 -20.33 -16.28
CA THR A 67 3.70 -20.09 -14.83
C THR A 67 3.83 -18.60 -14.53
N ALA A 68 4.82 -17.91 -15.10
CA ALA A 68 5.01 -16.47 -14.91
C ALA A 68 3.80 -15.66 -15.41
N PHE A 69 3.24 -16.04 -16.56
CA PHE A 69 2.06 -15.41 -17.11
C PHE A 69 0.80 -15.70 -16.27
N SER A 70 0.56 -16.96 -15.89
CA SER A 70 -0.60 -17.32 -15.05
C SER A 70 -0.56 -16.63 -13.69
N SER A 71 0.62 -16.58 -13.05
CA SER A 71 0.80 -15.83 -11.79
C SER A 71 0.55 -14.32 -11.95
N SER A 72 0.93 -13.76 -13.11
CA SER A 72 0.64 -12.35 -13.41
C SER A 72 -0.86 -12.09 -13.57
N VAL A 73 -1.58 -12.97 -14.25
CA VAL A 73 -3.04 -12.89 -14.42
C VAL A 73 -3.73 -13.06 -13.07
N GLU A 74 -3.30 -14.01 -12.26
CA GLU A 74 -3.81 -14.22 -10.92
C GLU A 74 -3.60 -12.99 -10.04
N GLY A 75 -2.38 -12.44 -10.01
CA GLY A 75 -2.07 -11.22 -9.28
C GLY A 75 -2.90 -10.02 -9.77
N PHE A 76 -3.13 -9.89 -11.07
CA PHE A 76 -3.98 -8.85 -11.64
C PHE A 76 -5.44 -8.99 -11.20
N LEU A 77 -6.00 -10.21 -11.26
CA LEU A 77 -7.37 -10.48 -10.83
C LEU A 77 -7.54 -10.26 -9.33
N TYR A 78 -6.56 -10.68 -8.54
CA TYR A 78 -6.54 -10.45 -7.10
C TYR A 78 -6.43 -8.96 -6.76
N GLY A 79 -5.62 -8.21 -7.50
CA GLY A 79 -5.55 -6.76 -7.36
C GLY A 79 -6.86 -6.06 -7.73
N LEU A 80 -7.48 -6.49 -8.84
CA LEU A 80 -8.69 -5.86 -9.35
C LEU A 80 -9.91 -6.16 -8.46
N PHE A 81 -10.12 -7.40 -8.10
CA PHE A 81 -11.36 -7.79 -7.42
C PHE A 81 -11.38 -7.48 -5.92
N PRO A 82 -10.51 -8.03 -5.05
CA PRO A 82 -10.58 -7.69 -3.63
C PRO A 82 -10.03 -6.28 -3.34
N ILE A 83 -8.86 -5.91 -3.87
CA ILE A 83 -8.18 -4.67 -3.44
C ILE A 83 -8.90 -3.43 -3.97
N VAL A 84 -9.20 -3.37 -5.26
CA VAL A 84 -9.91 -2.22 -5.84
C VAL A 84 -11.31 -2.09 -5.27
N TRP A 85 -11.99 -3.21 -4.98
CA TRP A 85 -13.32 -3.20 -4.36
C TRP A 85 -13.31 -2.62 -2.95
N ILE A 86 -12.32 -3.00 -2.14
CA ILE A 86 -12.11 -2.43 -0.80
C ILE A 86 -11.83 -0.92 -0.89
N LEU A 87 -10.95 -0.50 -1.82
CA LEU A 87 -10.64 0.91 -2.04
C LEU A 87 -11.89 1.73 -2.44
N LEU A 88 -12.69 1.22 -3.38
CA LEU A 88 -13.92 1.89 -3.81
C LEU A 88 -14.90 2.03 -2.65
N SER A 89 -15.09 0.97 -1.87
CA SER A 89 -15.98 1.00 -0.70
C SER A 89 -15.50 1.98 0.37
N ALA A 90 -14.20 2.02 0.64
CA ALA A 90 -13.59 2.95 1.59
C ALA A 90 -13.72 4.41 1.12
N ILE A 91 -13.45 4.69 -0.15
CA ILE A 91 -13.61 6.03 -0.73
C ILE A 91 -15.07 6.46 -0.71
N TRP A 92 -15.99 5.55 -1.04
CA TRP A 92 -17.41 5.83 -1.03
C TRP A 92 -17.90 6.17 0.40
N MET A 93 -17.52 5.35 1.38
CA MET A 93 -17.85 5.62 2.79
C MET A 93 -17.29 6.96 3.27
N TYR A 94 -16.05 7.29 2.90
CA TYR A 94 -15.45 8.60 3.16
C TYR A 94 -16.27 9.74 2.53
N GLN A 95 -16.64 9.62 1.26
CA GLN A 95 -17.44 10.63 0.56
C GLN A 95 -18.81 10.83 1.20
N VAL A 96 -19.49 9.76 1.60
CA VAL A 96 -20.75 9.82 2.34
C VAL A 96 -20.59 10.60 3.65
N THR A 97 -19.51 10.35 4.39
CA THR A 97 -19.20 11.03 5.65
C THR A 97 -18.93 12.52 5.44
N VAL A 98 -18.23 12.88 4.36
CA VAL A 98 -17.96 14.29 3.99
C VAL A 98 -19.25 14.99 3.55
N ILE A 99 -20.01 14.39 2.62
CA ILE A 99 -21.25 15.02 2.05
C ILE A 99 -22.33 15.15 3.12
N SER A 100 -22.42 14.19 4.06
CA SER A 100 -23.40 14.26 5.17
C SER A 100 -23.06 15.30 6.24
N GLY A 101 -21.88 15.95 6.15
CA GLY A 101 -21.40 16.92 7.17
C GLY A 101 -20.88 16.26 8.46
N ARG A 102 -20.98 14.94 8.61
CA ARG A 102 -20.53 14.22 9.81
C ARG A 102 -19.02 14.27 10.02
N PHE A 103 -18.28 14.58 8.95
CA PHE A 103 -16.84 14.80 9.02
C PHE A 103 -16.49 16.02 9.89
N ASP A 104 -17.31 17.07 9.85
CA ASP A 104 -17.12 18.24 10.71
C ASP A 104 -17.44 17.94 12.17
N ASP A 105 -18.42 17.09 12.45
CA ASP A 105 -18.69 16.63 13.82
C ASP A 105 -17.51 15.85 14.39
N LEU A 106 -16.93 14.96 13.59
CA LEU A 106 -15.72 14.21 13.97
C LEU A 106 -14.54 15.16 14.24
N ARG A 107 -14.33 16.14 13.37
CA ARG A 107 -13.31 17.16 13.54
C ARG A 107 -13.50 17.95 14.85
N ARG A 108 -14.72 18.40 15.14
CA ARG A 108 -15.04 19.11 16.39
C ARG A 108 -14.75 18.26 17.62
N THR A 109 -15.03 16.96 17.56
CA THR A 109 -14.76 16.03 18.66
C THR A 109 -13.26 16.00 19.00
N PHE A 110 -12.36 16.03 18.00
CA PHE A 110 -10.92 16.09 18.27
C PHE A 110 -10.51 17.39 18.95
N PHE A 111 -11.09 18.53 18.58
CA PHE A 111 -10.82 19.82 19.25
C PHE A 111 -11.36 19.88 20.69
N LEU A 112 -12.36 19.08 21.05
CA LEU A 112 -12.80 18.96 22.45
C LEU A 112 -11.77 18.24 23.34
N ILE A 113 -10.87 17.43 22.75
CA ILE A 113 -9.85 16.69 23.47
C ILE A 113 -8.62 17.57 23.74
N SER A 114 -8.18 18.34 22.75
CA SER A 114 -7.01 19.22 22.85
C SER A 114 -7.01 20.28 21.76
N ASP A 115 -6.49 21.47 22.12
CA ASP A 115 -6.21 22.55 21.18
C ASP A 115 -4.75 22.51 20.69
N ASP A 116 -3.90 21.64 21.26
CA ASP A 116 -2.50 21.52 20.83
C ASP A 116 -2.40 20.74 19.51
N PRO A 117 -1.87 21.36 18.44
CA PRO A 117 -1.72 20.69 17.14
C PRO A 117 -0.89 19.41 17.20
N ARG A 118 0.05 19.28 18.16
CA ARG A 118 0.89 18.09 18.30
C ARG A 118 0.07 16.91 18.83
N VAL A 119 -0.77 17.17 19.83
CA VAL A 119 -1.68 16.19 20.41
C VAL A 119 -2.71 15.75 19.36
N LEU A 120 -3.30 16.73 18.65
CA LEU A 120 -4.23 16.47 17.54
C LEU A 120 -3.55 15.65 16.42
N GLY A 121 -2.28 15.95 16.12
CA GLY A 121 -1.50 15.19 15.14
C GLY A 121 -1.40 13.71 15.50
N ILE A 122 -1.10 13.40 16.77
CA ILE A 122 -1.01 12.03 17.27
C ILE A 122 -2.40 11.36 17.26
N LEU A 123 -3.41 12.04 17.77
CA LEU A 123 -4.78 11.50 17.82
C LEU A 123 -5.31 11.16 16.43
N ILE A 124 -5.13 12.05 15.47
CA ILE A 124 -5.67 11.87 14.10
C ILE A 124 -4.79 10.90 13.31
N ALA A 125 -3.47 11.12 13.29
CA ALA A 125 -2.61 10.30 12.42
C ALA A 125 -2.39 8.90 12.99
N PHE A 126 -2.19 8.76 14.28
CA PHE A 126 -1.87 7.48 14.91
C PHE A 126 -3.12 6.75 15.42
N CYS A 127 -3.91 7.37 16.31
CA CYS A 127 -5.04 6.66 16.91
C CYS A 127 -6.17 6.44 15.89
N PHE A 128 -6.63 7.52 15.26
CA PHE A 128 -7.73 7.43 14.29
C PHE A 128 -7.27 6.79 12.99
N GLY A 129 -6.08 7.17 12.48
CA GLY A 129 -5.48 6.54 11.31
C GLY A 129 -5.24 5.04 11.53
N GLY A 130 -4.76 4.63 12.70
CA GLY A 130 -4.58 3.24 13.08
C GLY A 130 -5.88 2.45 13.17
N LEU A 131 -6.94 3.06 13.72
CA LEU A 131 -8.28 2.46 13.72
C LEU A 131 -8.79 2.23 12.30
N LEU A 132 -8.66 3.23 11.44
CA LEU A 132 -9.04 3.10 10.03
C LEU A 132 -8.19 2.06 9.29
N GLU A 133 -6.90 1.97 9.59
CA GLU A 133 -6.00 0.96 9.00
C GLU A 133 -6.43 -0.45 9.42
N ALA A 134 -6.77 -0.65 10.68
CA ALA A 134 -7.29 -1.93 11.15
C ALA A 134 -8.58 -2.35 10.44
N LEU A 135 -9.45 -1.40 10.12
CA LEU A 135 -10.75 -1.66 9.47
C LEU A 135 -10.64 -1.81 7.94
N ALA A 136 -9.94 -0.87 7.28
CA ALA A 136 -9.95 -0.75 5.83
C ALA A 136 -8.60 -1.10 5.17
N GLY A 137 -7.48 -0.76 5.81
CA GLY A 137 -6.14 -0.99 5.26
C GLY A 137 -5.87 -0.26 3.93
N PHE A 138 -4.95 -0.80 3.15
CA PHE A 138 -4.63 -0.43 1.75
C PHE A 138 -4.36 1.06 1.47
N GLY A 139 -3.91 1.83 2.47
CA GLY A 139 -3.52 3.23 2.31
C GLY A 139 -4.67 4.25 2.31
N ALA A 140 -5.93 3.83 2.30
CA ALA A 140 -7.07 4.73 2.46
C ALA A 140 -7.02 5.54 3.77
N PRO A 141 -6.63 4.95 4.91
CA PRO A 141 -6.47 5.64 6.18
C PRO A 141 -5.48 6.80 6.13
N VAL A 142 -4.37 6.63 5.42
CA VAL A 142 -3.35 7.68 5.26
C VAL A 142 -3.93 8.90 4.56
N ALA A 143 -4.71 8.69 3.49
CA ALA A 143 -5.34 9.79 2.75
C ALA A 143 -6.36 10.55 3.61
N ILE A 144 -7.18 9.81 4.38
CA ILE A 144 -8.19 10.39 5.28
C ILE A 144 -7.51 11.16 6.42
N ALA A 145 -6.54 10.54 7.10
CA ALA A 145 -5.80 11.18 8.19
C ALA A 145 -5.05 12.44 7.71
N ALA A 146 -4.39 12.37 6.54
CA ALA A 146 -3.72 13.54 5.96
C ALA A 146 -4.70 14.66 5.63
N ALA A 147 -5.88 14.35 5.05
CA ALA A 147 -6.92 15.34 4.78
C ALA A 147 -7.42 16.01 6.06
N MET A 148 -7.63 15.23 7.13
CA MET A 148 -8.03 15.76 8.44
C MET A 148 -6.94 16.67 9.04
N LEU A 149 -5.67 16.27 8.98
CA LEU A 149 -4.56 17.08 9.47
C LEU A 149 -4.47 18.42 8.71
N VAL A 150 -4.68 18.41 7.40
CA VAL A 150 -4.75 19.65 6.61
C VAL A 150 -5.92 20.51 7.04
N ALA A 151 -7.08 19.91 7.30
CA ALA A 151 -8.28 20.63 7.73
C ALA A 151 -8.13 21.30 9.12
N ILE A 152 -7.25 20.79 9.99
CA ILE A 152 -6.94 21.41 11.30
C ILE A 152 -5.73 22.38 11.24
N GLY A 153 -5.19 22.64 10.03
CA GLY A 153 -4.16 23.67 9.82
C GLY A 153 -2.73 23.15 9.60
N PHE A 154 -2.52 21.84 9.49
CA PHE A 154 -1.21 21.32 9.09
C PHE A 154 -0.89 21.69 7.64
N GLY A 155 0.36 22.02 7.36
CA GLY A 155 0.83 22.18 5.99
C GLY A 155 0.72 20.83 5.25
N LYS A 156 0.32 20.85 3.97
CA LYS A 156 0.05 19.66 3.15
C LYS A 156 1.15 18.59 3.23
N LEU A 157 2.42 19.00 3.11
CA LEU A 157 3.56 18.08 3.17
C LEU A 157 3.71 17.47 4.57
N ARG A 158 3.59 18.28 5.64
CA ARG A 158 3.65 17.79 7.01
C ARG A 158 2.53 16.80 7.31
N ALA A 159 1.31 17.12 6.89
CA ALA A 159 0.16 16.25 7.06
C ALA A 159 0.39 14.88 6.39
N ALA A 160 0.86 14.87 5.15
CA ALA A 160 1.16 13.65 4.42
C ALA A 160 2.27 12.83 5.10
N VAL A 161 3.39 13.46 5.47
CA VAL A 161 4.50 12.78 6.16
C VAL A 161 4.06 12.24 7.51
N THR A 162 3.33 13.02 8.31
CA THR A 162 2.85 12.59 9.63
C THR A 162 1.91 11.38 9.50
N ALA A 163 0.96 11.43 8.56
CA ALA A 163 0.05 10.33 8.32
C ALA A 163 0.77 9.06 7.83
N LEU A 164 1.73 9.20 6.91
CA LEU A 164 2.52 8.06 6.42
C LEU A 164 3.37 7.42 7.52
N VAL A 165 4.09 8.23 8.32
CA VAL A 165 4.92 7.73 9.42
C VAL A 165 4.05 7.06 10.49
N ALA A 166 2.94 7.66 10.87
CA ALA A 166 2.03 7.10 11.87
C ALA A 166 1.43 5.77 11.40
N ASN A 167 1.16 5.64 10.10
CA ASN A 167 0.58 4.44 9.52
C ASN A 167 1.53 3.23 9.48
N THR A 168 2.85 3.43 9.61
CA THR A 168 3.81 2.31 9.61
C THR A 168 3.60 1.32 10.74
N VAL A 169 3.08 1.78 11.89
CA VAL A 169 2.84 0.92 13.05
C VAL A 169 1.62 0.00 12.87
N PRO A 170 0.44 0.50 12.47
CA PRO A 170 -0.76 -0.32 12.34
C PRO A 170 -0.80 -1.16 11.04
N VAL A 171 0.10 -0.96 10.08
CA VAL A 171 0.13 -1.69 8.80
C VAL A 171 0.08 -3.21 8.97
N ALA A 172 0.77 -3.76 9.96
CA ALA A 172 0.77 -5.21 10.21
C ALA A 172 -0.62 -5.75 10.59
N PHE A 173 -1.47 -4.90 11.13
CA PHE A 173 -2.83 -5.23 11.58
C PHE A 173 -3.90 -4.68 10.63
N GLY A 174 -3.49 -4.13 9.50
CA GLY A 174 -4.38 -3.54 8.49
C GLY A 174 -5.33 -4.57 7.88
N ALA A 175 -6.45 -4.07 7.32
CA ALA A 175 -7.47 -4.89 6.67
C ALA A 175 -7.87 -6.13 7.51
N VAL A 176 -8.22 -5.90 8.79
CA VAL A 176 -8.65 -6.95 9.74
C VAL A 176 -7.57 -8.01 10.00
N GLY A 177 -6.29 -7.58 9.97
CA GLY A 177 -5.16 -8.48 10.24
C GLY A 177 -4.78 -9.40 9.08
N LEU A 178 -5.24 -9.10 7.88
CA LEU A 178 -4.93 -9.90 6.67
C LEU A 178 -3.43 -10.19 6.49
N PRO A 179 -2.50 -9.23 6.72
CA PRO A 179 -1.07 -9.49 6.62
C PRO A 179 -0.52 -10.49 7.65
N VAL A 180 -1.22 -10.72 8.75
CA VAL A 180 -0.81 -11.68 9.80
C VAL A 180 -1.39 -13.07 9.51
N LEU A 181 -2.49 -13.14 8.76
CA LEU A 181 -3.21 -14.38 8.44
C LEU A 181 -2.72 -15.04 7.15
N MET A 182 -1.95 -14.33 6.31
CA MET A 182 -1.30 -14.83 5.10
C MET A 182 0.13 -15.30 5.38
#